data_5cb8e440bab60cb5c1b3cad6eaff9c0b
#
_entry.id   5cb8e440bab60cb5c1b3cad6eaff9c0b
#
_cell.length_a   1.000
_cell.length_b   1.000
_cell.length_c   1.000
_cell.angle_alpha   90.00
_cell.angle_beta   90.00
_cell.angle_gamma   90.00
#
_symmetry.space_group_name_H-M   'P 1'
#
loop_
_entity.id
_entity.type
_entity.pdbx_description
1 polymer ?
#
loop_
_entity_poly.entity_id
_entity_poly.type
_entity_poly.pdbx_seq_one_letter_code
_entity_poly.pdbx_strand_id
1 'polypeptide(L)'
;SSTTSGFDDFDGGTTWTSEVDFQYRLGPLPGGLNVGGLYSFNQNFAALNSRFVFQPGEGLVVPKETSTWAVYFSTWQYLYIEEPNKAPIDLLNGAPDQEGVGLFIRFGFADKETNPVEWAVSAGIGGRGLIPTRDNDTFGIGYYYNHVQKLRLSGILGLENSAQGFECFYNIAIPPA
;
A
#
# COMPACT_ATOMS: atom_id res chain seq x y z
N SER A 1 6.65 -33.29 -23.69
CA SER A 1 7.00 -31.95 -23.18
C SER A 1 6.05 -30.91 -23.78
N SER A 2 5.04 -30.51 -23.04
CA SER A 2 4.17 -29.40 -23.46
C SER A 2 4.93 -28.11 -23.21
N THR A 3 5.29 -27.38 -24.27
CA THR A 3 5.68 -25.99 -24.18
C THR A 3 4.39 -25.18 -23.96
N THR A 4 4.06 -24.86 -22.73
CA THR A 4 3.06 -23.84 -22.41
C THR A 4 3.60 -22.51 -22.91
N SER A 5 3.02 -21.97 -23.98
CA SER A 5 3.21 -20.55 -24.33
C SER A 5 2.50 -19.74 -23.24
N GLY A 6 3.10 -18.67 -22.72
CA GLY A 6 2.49 -17.85 -21.67
C GLY A 6 1.17 -17.17 -22.08
N PHE A 7 0.68 -17.44 -23.29
CA PHE A 7 -0.62 -17.00 -23.79
C PHE A 7 -1.75 -18.02 -23.55
N ASP A 8 -1.44 -19.25 -23.17
CA ASP A 8 -2.45 -20.28 -22.89
C ASP A 8 -3.00 -20.20 -21.43
N ASP A 9 -2.45 -19.29 -20.61
CA ASP A 9 -2.77 -19.18 -19.17
C ASP A 9 -3.79 -18.07 -18.86
N PHE A 10 -4.44 -17.50 -19.87
CA PHE A 10 -5.51 -16.51 -19.65
C PHE A 10 -6.79 -17.09 -19.05
N ASP A 11 -6.93 -18.41 -19.00
CA ASP A 11 -8.04 -19.09 -18.32
C ASP A 11 -7.97 -18.95 -16.79
N GLY A 12 -6.84 -18.51 -16.24
CA GLY A 12 -6.64 -18.28 -14.79
C GLY A 12 -7.24 -16.99 -14.26
N GLY A 13 -7.85 -16.17 -15.10
CA GLY A 13 -8.43 -14.87 -14.75
C GLY A 13 -7.54 -13.67 -15.15
N THR A 14 -8.09 -12.49 -15.05
CA THR A 14 -7.46 -11.25 -15.47
C THR A 14 -7.50 -10.22 -14.36
N THR A 15 -6.38 -9.52 -14.15
CA THR A 15 -6.31 -8.37 -13.22
C THR A 15 -6.00 -7.10 -13.99
N TRP A 16 -6.82 -6.09 -13.78
CA TRP A 16 -6.65 -4.76 -14.32
C TRP A 16 -6.16 -3.83 -13.21
N THR A 17 -5.06 -3.09 -13.48
CA THR A 17 -4.50 -2.11 -12.57
C THR A 17 -4.41 -0.77 -13.27
N SER A 18 -4.74 0.28 -12.54
CA SER A 18 -4.59 1.67 -13.01
C SER A 18 -4.08 2.53 -11.87
N GLU A 19 -3.17 3.44 -12.20
CA GLU A 19 -2.59 4.38 -11.25
C GLU A 19 -2.41 5.73 -11.95
N VAL A 20 -2.67 6.80 -11.21
CA VAL A 20 -2.44 8.18 -11.63
C VAL A 20 -1.62 8.88 -10.58
N ASP A 21 -0.47 9.39 -11.00
CA ASP A 21 0.40 10.25 -10.21
C ASP A 21 0.16 11.70 -10.55
N PHE A 22 -0.07 12.50 -9.53
CA PHE A 22 -0.24 13.93 -9.64
C PHE A 22 0.78 14.66 -8.76
N GLN A 23 1.67 15.41 -9.36
CA GLN A 23 2.69 16.20 -8.64
C GLN A 23 2.33 17.68 -8.68
N TYR A 24 2.54 18.36 -7.55
CA TYR A 24 2.22 19.77 -7.40
C TYR A 24 3.23 20.47 -6.49
N ARG A 25 3.13 21.79 -6.41
CA ARG A 25 3.91 22.60 -5.47
C ARG A 25 3.00 23.55 -4.69
N LEU A 26 3.19 23.61 -3.39
CA LEU A 26 2.61 24.62 -2.53
C LEU A 26 3.71 25.68 -2.24
N GLY A 27 3.74 26.72 -3.04
CA GLY A 27 4.87 27.64 -3.06
C GLY A 27 6.15 26.94 -3.50
N PRO A 28 7.25 27.00 -2.72
CA PRO A 28 8.50 26.30 -3.04
C PRO A 28 8.45 24.79 -2.69
N LEU A 29 7.48 24.33 -1.92
CA LEU A 29 7.42 23.01 -1.34
C LEU A 29 6.73 22.02 -2.29
N PRO A 30 7.40 20.95 -2.74
CA PRO A 30 6.80 19.94 -3.57
C PRO A 30 5.88 19.01 -2.79
N GLY A 31 4.89 18.50 -3.48
CA GLY A 31 3.95 17.51 -3.00
C GLY A 31 3.49 16.60 -4.12
N GLY A 32 2.93 15.48 -3.75
CA GLY A 32 2.40 14.51 -4.69
C GLY A 32 1.16 13.81 -4.17
N LEU A 33 0.36 13.37 -5.12
CA LEU A 33 -0.83 12.59 -4.90
C LEU A 33 -0.82 11.44 -5.89
N ASN A 34 -1.00 10.23 -5.37
CA ASN A 34 -1.11 9.02 -6.14
C ASN A 34 -2.46 8.37 -5.83
N VAL A 35 -3.21 8.03 -6.85
CA VAL A 35 -4.49 7.33 -6.76
C VAL A 35 -4.44 6.13 -7.67
N GLY A 36 -4.69 4.97 -7.12
CA GLY A 36 -4.67 3.75 -7.90
C GLY A 36 -5.74 2.76 -7.47
N GLY A 37 -5.91 1.77 -8.31
CA GLY A 37 -6.84 0.70 -8.05
C GLY A 37 -6.56 -0.53 -8.89
N LEU A 38 -7.10 -1.63 -8.44
CA LEU A 38 -7.10 -2.90 -9.16
C LEU A 38 -8.50 -3.49 -9.17
N TYR A 39 -8.79 -4.17 -10.25
CA TYR A 39 -9.96 -5.03 -10.38
C TYR A 39 -9.55 -6.35 -11.01
N SER A 40 -9.86 -7.44 -10.33
CA SER A 40 -9.54 -8.79 -10.79
C SER A 40 -10.82 -9.58 -11.00
N PHE A 41 -10.91 -10.30 -12.12
CA PHE A 41 -12.10 -11.04 -12.49
C PHE A 41 -11.75 -12.40 -13.12
N ASN A 42 -12.76 -13.26 -13.22
CA ASN A 42 -12.62 -14.65 -13.72
C ASN A 42 -11.60 -15.50 -12.94
N GLN A 43 -11.43 -15.21 -11.66
CA GLN A 43 -10.61 -16.01 -10.76
C GLN A 43 -11.47 -16.63 -9.66
N ASN A 44 -10.88 -17.53 -8.88
CA ASN A 44 -11.54 -18.17 -7.76
C ASN A 44 -10.98 -17.62 -6.45
N PHE A 45 -11.56 -16.51 -5.97
CA PHE A 45 -11.23 -15.93 -4.67
C PHE A 45 -12.02 -16.63 -3.57
N ALA A 46 -11.43 -16.82 -2.40
CA ALA A 46 -12.17 -17.29 -1.25
C ALA A 46 -13.16 -16.23 -0.77
N ALA A 47 -14.44 -16.56 -0.68
CA ALA A 47 -15.46 -15.67 -0.13
C ALA A 47 -15.39 -15.66 1.41
N LEU A 48 -14.63 -14.72 1.96
CA LEU A 48 -14.25 -14.68 3.37
C LEU A 48 -15.44 -14.44 4.32
N ASN A 49 -16.49 -13.75 3.84
CA ASN A 49 -17.70 -13.47 4.61
C ASN A 49 -18.79 -14.54 4.47
N SER A 50 -18.60 -15.49 3.57
CA SER A 50 -19.59 -16.53 3.32
C SER A 50 -19.56 -17.62 4.40
N ARG A 51 -20.69 -18.28 4.59
CA ARG A 51 -20.76 -19.44 5.48
C ARG A 51 -20.04 -20.62 4.81
N PHE A 52 -19.20 -21.28 5.58
CA PHE A 52 -18.70 -22.59 5.17
C PHE A 52 -19.88 -23.52 4.92
N VAL A 53 -19.88 -24.17 3.77
CA VAL A 53 -20.90 -25.14 3.41
C VAL A 53 -20.28 -26.52 3.53
N PHE A 54 -20.91 -27.38 4.33
CA PHE A 54 -20.49 -28.80 4.37
C PHE A 54 -21.12 -29.52 3.19
N GLN A 55 -20.31 -29.99 2.26
CA GLN A 55 -20.75 -30.82 1.16
C GLN A 55 -20.40 -32.29 1.47
N PRO A 56 -21.40 -33.21 1.42
CA PRO A 56 -21.14 -34.63 1.60
C PRO A 56 -20.18 -35.14 0.54
N GLY A 57 -19.03 -35.67 0.96
CA GLY A 57 -17.98 -36.17 0.07
C GLY A 57 -16.80 -35.23 -0.17
N GLU A 58 -16.97 -33.92 -0.02
CA GLU A 58 -15.92 -32.91 -0.21
C GLU A 58 -15.48 -32.22 1.11
N GLY A 59 -16.29 -32.39 2.18
CA GLY A 59 -15.97 -31.75 3.47
C GLY A 59 -16.40 -30.31 3.56
N LEU A 60 -15.59 -29.47 4.18
CA LEU A 60 -15.87 -28.04 4.38
C LEU A 60 -15.46 -27.25 3.14
N VAL A 61 -16.43 -26.74 2.42
CA VAL A 61 -16.19 -25.95 1.20
C VAL A 61 -16.33 -24.46 1.52
N VAL A 62 -15.32 -23.68 1.12
CA VAL A 62 -15.35 -22.22 1.14
C VAL A 62 -16.00 -21.75 -0.17
N PRO A 63 -17.11 -21.01 -0.13
CA PRO A 63 -17.65 -20.40 -1.33
C PRO A 63 -16.62 -19.51 -2.03
N LYS A 64 -16.74 -19.38 -3.34
CA LYS A 64 -15.80 -18.63 -4.16
C LYS A 64 -16.48 -17.40 -4.76
N GLU A 65 -15.75 -16.32 -4.82
CA GLU A 65 -16.07 -15.11 -5.57
C GLU A 65 -15.29 -15.08 -6.87
N THR A 66 -15.90 -14.54 -7.91
CA THR A 66 -15.27 -14.48 -9.24
C THR A 66 -14.50 -13.19 -9.49
N SER A 67 -14.65 -12.20 -8.61
CA SER A 67 -14.00 -10.91 -8.73
C SER A 67 -13.52 -10.39 -7.38
N THR A 68 -12.56 -9.49 -7.42
CA THR A 68 -12.10 -8.69 -6.27
C THR A 68 -11.63 -7.33 -6.74
N TRP A 69 -11.65 -6.36 -5.86
CA TRP A 69 -11.16 -5.02 -6.15
C TRP A 69 -10.43 -4.42 -4.94
N ALA A 70 -9.54 -3.48 -5.22
CA ALA A 70 -8.95 -2.60 -4.22
C ALA A 70 -8.67 -1.24 -4.83
N VAL A 71 -8.77 -0.20 -4.00
CA VAL A 71 -8.40 1.18 -4.35
C VAL A 71 -7.52 1.76 -3.26
N TYR A 72 -6.61 2.61 -3.65
CA TYR A 72 -5.74 3.29 -2.71
C TYR A 72 -5.49 4.74 -3.11
N PHE A 73 -5.14 5.49 -2.11
CA PHE A 73 -4.77 6.88 -2.17
C PHE A 73 -3.50 7.06 -1.36
N SER A 74 -2.52 7.75 -1.91
CA SER A 74 -1.28 8.11 -1.22
C SER A 74 -0.95 9.55 -1.51
N THR A 75 -0.62 10.32 -0.49
CA THR A 75 -0.17 11.70 -0.67
C THR A 75 1.04 11.97 0.20
N TRP A 76 1.91 12.83 -0.29
CA TRP A 76 3.07 13.32 0.44
C TRP A 76 3.22 14.82 0.19
N GLN A 77 3.74 15.53 1.19
CA GLN A 77 3.96 16.97 1.13
C GLN A 77 5.20 17.33 1.92
N TYR A 78 6.15 17.99 1.29
CA TYR A 78 7.24 18.62 2.02
C TYR A 78 6.73 19.79 2.85
N LEU A 79 7.17 19.85 4.09
CA LEU A 79 6.92 20.96 5.03
C LEU A 79 8.09 21.93 5.11
N TYR A 80 9.29 21.40 4.90
CA TYR A 80 10.54 22.14 4.90
C TYR A 80 11.51 21.53 3.89
N ILE A 81 12.27 22.38 3.20
CA ILE A 81 13.35 22.01 2.28
C ILE A 81 14.49 22.99 2.50
N GLU A 82 15.73 22.47 2.57
CA GLU A 82 16.90 23.30 2.80
C GLU A 82 17.23 24.20 1.60
N GLU A 83 17.12 23.67 0.38
CA GLU A 83 17.39 24.42 -0.86
C GLU A 83 16.20 24.38 -1.84
N PRO A 84 15.13 25.15 -1.58
CA PRO A 84 13.89 25.05 -2.36
C PRO A 84 14.02 25.40 -3.84
N ASN A 85 15.06 26.12 -4.23
CA ASN A 85 15.28 26.57 -5.61
C ASN A 85 16.10 25.58 -6.47
N LYS A 86 16.71 24.59 -5.87
CA LYS A 86 17.55 23.60 -6.56
C LYS A 86 16.82 22.28 -6.85
N ALA A 87 15.60 22.16 -6.42
CA ALA A 87 14.87 20.92 -6.51
C ALA A 87 14.10 20.76 -7.83
N PRO A 88 14.61 20.05 -8.81
CA PRO A 88 13.75 19.49 -9.83
C PRO A 88 12.83 18.44 -9.18
N ILE A 89 11.55 18.48 -9.51
CA ILE A 89 10.69 17.32 -9.27
C ILE A 89 11.19 16.26 -10.24
N ASP A 90 11.74 15.17 -9.74
CA ASP A 90 12.05 14.01 -10.57
C ASP A 90 10.74 13.28 -10.88
N LEU A 91 10.20 13.57 -12.06
CA LEU A 91 8.95 12.99 -12.55
C LEU A 91 9.03 11.47 -12.75
N LEU A 92 10.23 10.91 -12.83
CA LEU A 92 10.42 9.47 -13.07
C LEU A 92 10.48 8.67 -11.76
N ASN A 93 10.97 9.26 -10.69
CA ASN A 93 11.18 8.56 -9.41
C ASN A 93 10.20 9.00 -8.31
N GLY A 94 9.29 9.93 -8.58
CA GLY A 94 8.16 10.27 -7.73
C GLY A 94 8.47 11.07 -6.46
N ALA A 95 9.69 11.06 -5.97
CA ALA A 95 10.09 11.82 -4.79
C ALA A 95 11.32 12.67 -5.10
N PRO A 96 11.30 13.97 -4.77
CA PRO A 96 12.49 14.80 -4.91
C PRO A 96 13.58 14.30 -3.95
N ASP A 97 14.79 14.12 -4.49
CA ASP A 97 15.99 13.81 -3.71
C ASP A 97 16.49 15.08 -3.01
N GLN A 98 15.77 15.50 -1.98
CA GLN A 98 16.00 16.76 -1.30
C GLN A 98 16.15 16.59 0.20
N GLU A 99 17.05 17.39 0.75
CA GLU A 99 17.16 17.56 2.18
C GLU A 99 15.96 18.35 2.71
N GLY A 100 15.27 17.76 3.66
CA GLY A 100 14.06 18.37 4.17
C GLY A 100 13.20 17.40 4.98
N VAL A 101 12.04 17.88 5.33
CA VAL A 101 11.02 17.15 6.11
C VAL A 101 9.70 17.20 5.39
N GLY A 102 9.04 16.07 5.30
CA GLY A 102 7.71 15.95 4.72
C GLY A 102 6.80 15.06 5.55
N LEU A 103 5.53 15.16 5.27
CA LEU A 103 4.51 14.23 5.77
C LEU A 103 3.99 13.35 4.63
N PHE A 104 3.49 12.19 5.01
CA PHE A 104 2.75 11.31 4.10
C PHE A 104 1.48 10.81 4.77
N ILE A 105 0.48 10.56 3.94
CA ILE A 105 -0.76 9.88 4.33
C ILE A 105 -1.08 8.87 3.24
N ARG A 106 -1.44 7.65 3.64
CA ARG A 106 -1.89 6.59 2.75
C ARG A 106 -3.20 6.05 3.27
N PHE A 107 -4.08 5.74 2.34
CA PHE A 107 -5.37 5.17 2.64
C PHE A 107 -5.72 4.14 1.57
N GLY A 108 -6.29 3.02 1.97
CA GLY A 108 -6.69 1.96 1.07
C GLY A 108 -7.99 1.32 1.49
N PHE A 109 -8.76 0.91 0.49
CA PHE A 109 -9.95 0.08 0.63
C PHE A 109 -9.84 -1.15 -0.24
N ALA A 110 -10.37 -2.24 0.22
CA ALA A 110 -10.45 -3.47 -0.56
C ALA A 110 -11.82 -4.14 -0.38
N ASP A 111 -12.11 -5.02 -1.33
CA ASP A 111 -13.33 -5.79 -1.33
C ASP A 111 -13.41 -6.68 -0.08
N LYS A 112 -14.39 -6.38 0.77
CA LYS A 112 -14.63 -7.12 2.00
C LYS A 112 -14.98 -8.60 1.79
N GLU A 113 -15.47 -9.00 0.62
CA GLU A 113 -15.83 -10.39 0.36
C GLU A 113 -14.60 -11.26 0.15
N THR A 114 -13.51 -10.68 -0.33
CA THR A 114 -12.31 -11.41 -0.75
C THR A 114 -11.03 -11.01 -0.04
N ASN A 115 -11.05 -9.89 0.71
CA ASN A 115 -9.87 -9.38 1.41
C ASN A 115 -10.11 -9.32 2.92
N PRO A 116 -9.20 -9.84 3.76
CA PRO A 116 -9.34 -9.75 5.20
C PRO A 116 -9.20 -8.32 5.75
N VAL A 117 -8.48 -7.44 5.05
CA VAL A 117 -8.36 -6.02 5.41
C VAL A 117 -9.34 -5.22 4.54
N GLU A 118 -10.39 -4.68 5.16
CA GLU A 118 -11.40 -3.89 4.47
C GLU A 118 -10.89 -2.48 4.15
N TRP A 119 -10.18 -1.87 5.10
CA TRP A 119 -9.52 -0.59 4.88
C TRP A 119 -8.29 -0.44 5.78
N ALA A 120 -7.38 0.39 5.31
CA ALA A 120 -6.13 0.68 6.00
C ALA A 120 -5.81 2.16 5.88
N VAL A 121 -5.20 2.72 6.92
CA VAL A 121 -4.67 4.08 6.91
C VAL A 121 -3.28 4.08 7.52
N SER A 122 -2.37 4.86 6.94
CA SER A 122 -1.09 5.18 7.57
C SER A 122 -0.73 6.63 7.35
N ALA A 123 -0.10 7.23 8.33
CA ALA A 123 0.40 8.59 8.24
C ALA A 123 1.71 8.72 9.01
N GLY A 124 2.57 9.62 8.56
CA GLY A 124 3.85 9.82 9.23
C GLY A 124 4.58 11.06 8.74
N ILE A 125 5.68 11.31 9.40
CA ILE A 125 6.65 12.37 9.09
C ILE A 125 7.98 11.69 8.84
N GLY A 126 8.66 12.12 7.80
CA GLY A 126 9.99 11.63 7.48
C GLY A 126 10.82 12.71 6.80
N GLY A 127 12.10 12.47 6.73
CA GLY A 127 13.00 13.44 6.11
C GLY A 127 14.40 12.90 5.90
N ARG A 128 15.21 13.76 5.30
CA ARG A 128 16.62 13.54 5.01
C ARG A 128 17.43 14.80 5.35
N GLY A 129 18.68 14.61 5.81
CA GLY A 129 19.66 15.69 5.91
C GLY A 129 19.44 16.71 7.00
N LEU A 130 18.64 16.42 8.05
CA LEU A 130 18.36 17.41 9.11
C LEU A 130 19.54 17.65 10.07
N ILE A 131 20.50 16.73 10.14
CA ILE A 131 21.64 16.85 11.04
C ILE A 131 22.81 17.38 10.23
N PRO A 132 23.41 18.51 10.61
CA PRO A 132 24.58 19.06 9.92
C PRO A 132 25.68 18.00 9.74
N THR A 133 26.25 17.91 8.56
CA THR A 133 27.26 16.90 8.14
C THR A 133 26.72 15.48 7.90
N ARG A 134 25.40 15.29 7.99
CA ARG A 134 24.70 14.02 7.80
C ARG A 134 23.61 14.13 6.73
N ASP A 135 23.93 14.76 5.61
CA ASP A 135 23.00 15.15 4.54
C ASP A 135 22.32 13.93 3.86
N ASN A 136 22.91 12.75 3.98
CA ASN A 136 22.39 11.52 3.40
C ASN A 136 21.61 10.64 4.38
N ASP A 137 21.57 10.99 5.65
CA ASP A 137 20.82 10.21 6.64
C ASP A 137 19.33 10.45 6.48
N THR A 138 18.55 9.39 6.65
CA THR A 138 17.09 9.46 6.59
C THR A 138 16.46 9.02 7.89
N PHE A 139 15.34 9.61 8.22
CA PHE A 139 14.58 9.27 9.41
C PHE A 139 13.08 9.28 9.11
N GLY A 140 12.33 8.60 9.95
CA GLY A 140 10.88 8.65 9.87
C GLY A 140 10.21 8.14 11.13
N ILE A 141 9.02 8.64 11.35
CA ILE A 141 8.07 8.14 12.34
C ILE A 141 6.68 8.07 11.69
N GLY A 142 6.00 6.97 11.87
CA GLY A 142 4.68 6.76 11.31
C GLY A 142 3.79 5.94 12.22
N TYR A 143 2.51 6.05 11.96
CA TYR A 143 1.46 5.25 12.57
C TYR A 143 0.65 4.59 11.46
N TYR A 144 0.21 3.36 11.69
CA TYR A 144 -0.70 2.66 10.82
C TYR A 144 -1.85 2.04 11.59
N TYR A 145 -2.99 1.95 10.91
CA TYR A 145 -4.17 1.25 11.39
C TYR A 145 -4.79 0.46 10.23
N ASN A 146 -5.02 -0.82 10.45
CA ASN A 146 -5.70 -1.72 9.52
C ASN A 146 -6.99 -2.22 10.16
N HIS A 147 -8.11 -2.01 9.50
CA HIS A 147 -9.38 -2.60 9.89
C HIS A 147 -9.51 -3.98 9.27
N VAL A 148 -9.45 -4.98 10.12
CA VAL A 148 -9.59 -6.39 9.73
C VAL A 148 -11.03 -6.82 9.94
N GLN A 149 -11.60 -7.45 8.94
CA GLN A 149 -12.97 -7.96 9.04
C GLN A 149 -13.11 -9.02 10.13
N LYS A 150 -14.29 -9.06 10.75
CA LYS A 150 -14.71 -10.17 11.60
C LYS A 150 -14.99 -11.40 10.73
N LEU A 151 -13.95 -12.09 10.36
CA LEU A 151 -14.13 -13.41 9.77
C LEU A 151 -14.83 -14.30 10.80
N ARG A 152 -15.77 -15.14 10.38
CA ARG A 152 -16.44 -16.08 11.31
C ARG A 152 -15.45 -16.99 12.04
N LEU A 153 -14.32 -17.31 11.39
CA LEU A 153 -13.25 -18.07 11.97
C LEU A 153 -12.42 -17.25 13.00
N SER A 154 -12.35 -15.92 12.84
CA SER A 154 -11.61 -15.05 13.76
C SER A 154 -12.22 -15.01 15.15
N GLY A 155 -13.55 -15.12 15.25
CA GLY A 155 -14.25 -15.21 16.54
C GLY A 155 -13.95 -16.51 17.29
N ILE A 156 -13.67 -17.59 16.59
CA ILE A 156 -13.28 -18.88 17.16
C ILE A 156 -11.80 -18.85 17.57
N LEU A 157 -10.96 -18.12 16.80
CA LEU A 157 -9.51 -18.04 17.04
C LEU A 157 -9.09 -16.86 17.93
N GLY A 158 -10.05 -16.04 18.37
CA GLY A 158 -9.75 -14.87 19.23
C GLY A 158 -8.93 -13.79 18.52
N LEU A 159 -8.98 -13.70 17.19
CA LEU A 159 -8.25 -12.70 16.42
C LEU A 159 -8.89 -11.32 16.58
N GLU A 160 -8.09 -10.30 16.80
CA GLU A 160 -8.55 -8.92 16.89
C GLU A 160 -9.02 -8.42 15.51
N ASN A 161 -9.98 -7.47 15.54
CA ASN A 161 -10.55 -6.88 14.32
C ASN A 161 -9.75 -5.69 13.80
N SER A 162 -8.60 -5.42 14.38
CA SER A 162 -7.72 -4.33 13.97
C SER A 162 -6.27 -4.66 14.26
N ALA A 163 -5.40 -4.15 13.42
CA ALA A 163 -3.97 -4.14 13.67
C ALA A 163 -3.47 -2.69 13.55
N GLN A 164 -2.74 -2.23 14.55
CA GLN A 164 -2.21 -0.88 14.58
C GLN A 164 -0.82 -0.86 15.20
N GLY A 165 -0.03 0.14 14.84
CA GLY A 165 1.31 0.26 15.38
C GLY A 165 1.99 1.57 15.02
N PHE A 166 3.10 1.81 15.71
CA PHE A 166 4.04 2.87 15.41
C PHE A 166 5.33 2.26 14.86
N GLU A 167 5.90 2.95 13.90
CA GLU A 167 7.22 2.64 13.37
C GLU A 167 8.07 3.90 13.45
N CYS A 168 9.32 3.75 13.90
CA CYS A 168 10.31 4.81 13.79
C CYS A 168 11.62 4.21 13.31
N PHE A 169 12.32 4.93 12.44
CA PHE A 169 13.62 4.51 11.94
C PHE A 169 14.56 5.68 11.77
N TYR A 170 15.84 5.37 11.81
CA TYR A 170 16.92 6.27 11.46
C TYR A 170 17.97 5.48 10.68
N ASN A 171 18.19 5.86 9.42
CA ASN A 171 19.15 5.23 8.56
C ASN A 171 20.41 6.11 8.46
N ILE A 172 21.52 5.53 8.81
CA ILE A 172 22.84 6.15 8.74
C ILE A 172 23.45 5.85 7.37
N ALA A 173 23.70 6.87 6.56
CA ALA A 173 24.44 6.73 5.33
C ALA A 173 25.96 6.73 5.62
N ILE A 174 26.62 5.62 5.29
CA ILE A 174 28.07 5.50 5.39
C ILE A 174 28.63 5.77 3.99
N PRO A 175 29.34 6.88 3.77
CA PRO A 175 29.93 7.14 2.47
C PRO A 175 30.94 6.03 2.13
N PRO A 176 31.04 5.63 0.86
CA PRO A 176 32.11 4.72 0.43
C PRO A 176 33.47 5.36 0.72
N ALA A 177 34.39 4.55 1.24
CA ALA A 177 35.76 4.94 1.54
C ALA A 177 36.58 5.22 0.27
#